data_e0d1fd9b36bbd35b136259d92f55cfcb
#
_entry.id   e0d1fd9b36bbd35b136259d92f55cfcb
#
_cell.length_a   1.000
_cell.length_b   1.000
_cell.length_c   1.000
_cell.angle_alpha   90.00
_cell.angle_beta   90.00
_cell.angle_gamma   90.00
#
_symmetry.space_group_name_H-M   'P 1'
#
loop_
_entity.id
_entity.type
_entity.pdbx_description
1 polymer ?
#
loop_
_entity_poly.entity_id
_entity_poly.type
_entity_poly.pdbx_seq_one_letter_code
_entity_poly.pdbx_strand_id
1 'polypeptide(L)'
;RTYESIRRQTFVDYEWIVIDGGSTDGTKAFLEDHAQELSFWCSEPDKGVYNAQNKGTLHAKGEYCIYMNSGDSFFADDVLENIFKENHDADVIYGNWMLVFEDGETRVGPAPKVADLAYFFDDNMCHQAMLIRTEAVRNRPYDESLRIYADWEEWLALYMQGKVFE
;
A
#
# COMPACT_ATOMS: atom_id res chain seq x y z
N ARG A 1 10.20 -12.35 -0.05
CA ARG A 1 9.93 -11.68 -1.30
C ARG A 1 9.72 -10.18 -1.06
N THR A 2 8.70 -9.77 -0.31
CA THR A 2 8.38 -8.36 -0.02
C THR A 2 9.59 -7.62 0.56
N TYR A 3 10.20 -8.16 1.62
CA TYR A 3 11.41 -7.62 2.26
C TYR A 3 12.52 -7.30 1.25
N GLU A 4 12.88 -8.25 0.40
CA GLU A 4 13.95 -8.06 -0.58
C GLU A 4 13.61 -7.02 -1.65
N SER A 5 12.35 -6.92 -2.05
CA SER A 5 11.94 -5.93 -3.08
C SER A 5 11.94 -4.51 -2.54
N ILE A 6 11.63 -4.31 -1.26
CA ILE A 6 11.72 -3.00 -0.61
C ILE A 6 13.17 -2.58 -0.43
N ARG A 7 14.03 -3.48 0.09
CA ARG A 7 15.46 -3.19 0.29
C ARG A 7 16.22 -2.85 -0.98
N ARG A 8 15.78 -3.38 -2.12
CA ARG A 8 16.43 -3.10 -3.41
C ARG A 8 15.99 -1.81 -4.06
N GLN A 9 14.99 -1.10 -3.51
CA GLN A 9 14.60 0.17 -4.09
C GLN A 9 15.75 1.17 -4.06
N THR A 10 15.98 1.84 -5.19
CA THR A 10 17.03 2.86 -5.32
C THR A 10 16.68 4.15 -4.62
N PHE A 11 15.40 4.43 -4.45
CA PHE A 11 14.89 5.51 -3.61
C PHE A 11 15.05 5.13 -2.14
N VAL A 12 15.69 5.99 -1.35
CA VAL A 12 16.07 5.69 0.05
C VAL A 12 15.33 6.52 1.10
N ASP A 13 14.58 7.53 0.67
CA ASP A 13 13.83 8.41 1.58
C ASP A 13 12.43 7.85 1.85
N TYR A 14 12.38 6.70 2.53
CA TYR A 14 11.14 6.06 2.95
C TYR A 14 11.23 5.52 4.37
N GLU A 15 10.08 5.42 4.99
CA GLU A 15 9.86 4.71 6.24
C GLU A 15 9.33 3.30 5.94
N TRP A 16 9.83 2.31 6.67
CA TRP A 16 9.29 0.96 6.57
C TRP A 16 8.61 0.57 7.88
N ILE A 17 7.29 0.45 7.83
CA ILE A 17 6.43 0.11 8.96
C ILE A 17 5.84 -1.26 8.70
N VAL A 18 5.97 -2.19 9.66
CA VAL A 18 5.42 -3.54 9.55
C VAL A 18 4.45 -3.82 10.68
N ILE A 19 3.24 -4.16 10.31
CA ILE A 19 2.19 -4.61 11.23
C ILE A 19 1.91 -6.08 10.95
N ASP A 20 2.27 -6.94 11.88
CA ASP A 20 2.02 -8.37 11.83
C ASP A 20 0.84 -8.74 12.72
N GLY A 21 -0.14 -9.44 12.18
CA GLY A 21 -1.38 -9.86 12.83
C GLY A 21 -1.22 -10.98 13.86
N GLY A 22 -0.01 -11.20 14.37
CA GLY A 22 0.28 -12.26 15.33
C GLY A 22 0.60 -13.59 14.63
N SER A 23 1.39 -13.59 13.58
CA SER A 23 1.82 -14.76 12.83
C SER A 23 2.58 -15.76 13.72
N THR A 24 2.41 -17.05 13.43
CA THR A 24 3.05 -18.17 14.17
C THR A 24 4.07 -18.93 13.34
N ASP A 25 4.39 -18.44 12.14
CA ASP A 25 5.24 -19.09 11.12
C ASP A 25 6.71 -18.64 11.14
N GLY A 26 7.10 -17.90 12.19
CA GLY A 26 8.46 -17.33 12.31
C GLY A 26 8.57 -15.86 11.88
N THR A 27 7.50 -15.25 11.38
CA THR A 27 7.50 -13.83 10.98
C THR A 27 7.94 -12.92 12.12
N LYS A 28 7.46 -13.15 13.36
CA LYS A 28 7.85 -12.34 14.52
C LYS A 28 9.37 -12.40 14.77
N ALA A 29 9.97 -13.58 14.76
CA ALA A 29 11.41 -13.73 14.95
C ALA A 29 12.22 -13.03 13.84
N PHE A 30 11.73 -13.14 12.59
CA PHE A 30 12.30 -12.40 11.47
C PHE A 30 12.25 -10.89 11.67
N LEU A 31 11.14 -10.33 12.17
CA LEU A 31 11.02 -8.90 12.46
C LEU A 31 11.94 -8.46 13.60
N GLU A 32 12.10 -9.28 14.64
CA GLU A 32 13.06 -9.05 15.74
C GLU A 32 14.50 -8.97 15.22
N ASP A 33 14.89 -9.90 14.35
CA ASP A 33 16.25 -9.94 13.76
C ASP A 33 16.53 -8.75 12.83
N HIS A 34 15.49 -8.18 12.20
CA HIS A 34 15.61 -7.06 11.25
C HIS A 34 15.11 -5.73 11.80
N ALA A 35 14.86 -5.65 13.11
CA ALA A 35 14.24 -4.47 13.74
C ALA A 35 14.98 -3.14 13.49
N GLN A 36 16.31 -3.20 13.26
CA GLN A 36 17.12 -2.02 12.97
C GLN A 36 16.87 -1.40 11.58
N GLU A 37 16.24 -2.16 10.68
CA GLU A 37 15.90 -1.73 9.32
C GLU A 37 14.48 -1.16 9.23
N LEU A 38 13.68 -1.32 10.30
CA LEU A 38 12.28 -0.94 10.35
C LEU A 38 12.11 0.37 11.13
N SER A 39 11.32 1.30 10.60
CA SER A 39 10.97 2.53 11.30
C SER A 39 10.01 2.27 12.46
N PHE A 40 9.18 1.28 12.31
CA PHE A 40 8.28 0.75 13.34
C PHE A 40 7.85 -0.68 12.99
N TRP A 41 7.63 -1.52 13.99
CA TRP A 41 6.97 -2.80 13.80
C TRP A 41 6.22 -3.24 15.06
N CYS A 42 5.18 -4.03 14.90
CA CYS A 42 4.54 -4.77 15.97
C CYS A 42 4.03 -6.11 15.48
N SER A 43 3.91 -7.07 16.39
CA SER A 43 3.34 -8.40 16.14
C SER A 43 2.34 -8.70 17.24
N GLU A 44 1.07 -8.56 16.91
CA GLU A 44 -0.07 -8.77 17.82
C GLU A 44 -1.32 -9.16 17.02
N PRO A 45 -2.26 -9.89 17.60
CA PRO A 45 -3.52 -10.20 16.93
C PRO A 45 -4.23 -8.94 16.42
N ASP A 46 -4.71 -8.98 15.20
CA ASP A 46 -5.49 -7.92 14.58
C ASP A 46 -6.90 -8.40 14.16
N LYS A 47 -7.68 -7.49 13.58
CA LYS A 47 -9.03 -7.76 13.07
C LYS A 47 -9.07 -7.95 11.55
N GLY A 48 -7.93 -8.10 10.91
CA GLY A 48 -7.78 -8.25 9.47
C GLY A 48 -6.95 -7.12 8.83
N VAL A 49 -6.77 -7.22 7.51
CA VAL A 49 -5.84 -6.38 6.74
C VAL A 49 -6.06 -4.88 6.94
N TYR A 50 -7.30 -4.42 6.95
CA TYR A 50 -7.60 -2.98 7.11
C TYR A 50 -7.30 -2.48 8.53
N ASN A 51 -7.46 -3.33 9.56
CA ASN A 51 -7.02 -2.98 10.91
C ASN A 51 -5.49 -2.83 10.97
N ALA A 52 -4.75 -3.73 10.32
CA ALA A 52 -3.29 -3.63 10.23
C ALA A 52 -2.86 -2.37 9.47
N GLN A 53 -3.49 -2.06 8.32
CA GLN A 53 -3.22 -0.86 7.54
C GLN A 53 -3.51 0.42 8.33
N ASN A 54 -4.64 0.49 9.03
CA ASN A 54 -4.98 1.61 9.91
C ASN A 54 -3.93 1.80 11.01
N LYS A 55 -3.51 0.72 11.68
CA LYS A 55 -2.43 0.78 12.69
C LYS A 55 -1.13 1.32 12.07
N GLY A 56 -0.73 0.82 10.90
CA GLY A 56 0.47 1.30 10.20
C GLY A 56 0.41 2.79 9.89
N THR A 57 -0.73 3.27 9.39
CA THR A 57 -0.95 4.68 9.06
C THR A 57 -0.77 5.61 10.26
N LEU A 58 -1.11 5.18 11.47
CA LEU A 58 -0.92 5.99 12.68
C LEU A 58 0.57 6.25 12.99
N HIS A 59 1.46 5.37 12.57
CA HIS A 59 2.90 5.48 12.76
C HIS A 59 3.63 6.14 11.60
N ALA A 60 3.00 6.23 10.42
CA ALA A 60 3.59 6.83 9.24
C ALA A 60 3.82 8.34 9.41
N LYS A 61 4.96 8.85 8.91
CA LYS A 61 5.34 10.27 8.91
C LYS A 61 5.62 10.78 7.50
N GLY A 62 5.84 9.87 6.54
CA GLY A 62 6.04 10.19 5.14
C GLY A 62 4.85 10.91 4.53
N GLU A 63 5.07 11.63 3.46
CA GLU A 63 4.02 12.38 2.76
C GLU A 63 2.99 11.45 2.13
N TYR A 64 3.43 10.31 1.60
CA TYR A 64 2.59 9.28 0.99
C TYR A 64 2.75 7.95 1.71
N CYS A 65 1.69 7.16 1.73
CA CYS A 65 1.68 5.75 2.14
C CYS A 65 1.44 4.85 0.93
N ILE A 66 2.14 3.71 0.90
CA ILE A 66 1.81 2.57 0.06
C ILE A 66 1.59 1.36 0.97
N TYR A 67 0.57 0.57 0.70
CA TYR A 67 0.27 -0.63 1.46
C TYR A 67 0.65 -1.88 0.66
N MET A 68 1.57 -2.66 1.21
CA MET A 68 2.02 -3.91 0.60
C MET A 68 1.71 -5.08 1.52
N ASN A 69 1.01 -6.07 1.02
CA ASN A 69 0.76 -7.29 1.78
C ASN A 69 1.98 -8.22 1.73
N SER A 70 2.07 -9.14 2.68
CA SER A 70 3.08 -10.18 2.65
C SER A 70 2.96 -10.99 1.35
N GLY A 71 4.07 -11.12 0.62
CA GLY A 71 4.13 -11.78 -0.70
C GLY A 71 4.11 -10.83 -1.89
N ASP A 72 3.66 -9.58 -1.73
CA ASP A 72 3.73 -8.56 -2.78
C ASP A 72 5.17 -8.07 -2.98
N SER A 73 5.43 -7.44 -4.10
CA SER A 73 6.74 -6.88 -4.41
C SER A 73 6.64 -5.74 -5.41
N PHE A 74 7.53 -4.78 -5.32
CA PHE A 74 7.73 -3.81 -6.41
C PHE A 74 8.11 -4.53 -7.70
N PHE A 75 7.67 -4.01 -8.82
CA PHE A 75 7.95 -4.56 -10.15
C PHE A 75 9.44 -4.48 -10.51
N ALA A 76 10.10 -3.38 -10.13
CA ALA A 76 11.52 -3.13 -10.38
C ALA A 76 12.16 -2.41 -9.19
N ASP A 77 13.48 -2.33 -9.18
CA ASP A 77 14.24 -1.75 -8.07
C ASP A 77 14.21 -0.20 -8.08
N ASP A 78 13.75 0.43 -9.16
CA ASP A 78 13.68 1.87 -9.36
C ASP A 78 12.25 2.44 -9.41
N VAL A 79 11.24 1.67 -8.97
CA VAL A 79 9.83 2.10 -9.03
C VAL A 79 9.61 3.39 -8.26
N LEU A 80 10.02 3.44 -6.99
CA LEU A 80 9.83 4.63 -6.15
C LEU A 80 10.66 5.81 -6.66
N GLU A 81 11.89 5.59 -7.13
CA GLU A 81 12.70 6.65 -7.72
C GLU A 81 12.05 7.23 -8.96
N ASN A 82 11.48 6.39 -9.84
CA ASN A 82 10.80 6.87 -11.03
C ASN A 82 9.53 7.66 -10.72
N ILE A 83 8.78 7.28 -9.69
CA ILE A 83 7.61 8.03 -9.24
C ILE A 83 8.04 9.40 -8.69
N PHE A 84 8.99 9.44 -7.78
CA PHE A 84 9.39 10.68 -7.10
C PHE A 84 10.48 11.51 -7.82
N LYS A 85 10.76 11.23 -9.10
CA LYS A 85 11.56 12.12 -9.97
C LYS A 85 10.88 13.46 -10.19
N GLU A 86 9.57 13.49 -10.17
CA GLU A 86 8.74 14.68 -10.33
C GLU A 86 7.98 14.94 -9.02
N ASN A 87 7.61 16.20 -8.80
CA ASN A 87 6.75 16.55 -7.68
C ASN A 87 5.31 16.23 -8.04
N HIS A 88 4.58 15.64 -7.12
CA HIS A 88 3.16 15.32 -7.27
C HIS A 88 2.32 16.22 -6.38
N ASP A 89 1.29 16.85 -6.95
CA ASP A 89 0.27 17.58 -6.20
C ASP A 89 -0.98 16.70 -5.92
N ALA A 90 -1.00 15.49 -6.48
CA ALA A 90 -2.11 14.55 -6.31
C ALA A 90 -2.24 14.06 -4.86
N ASP A 91 -3.47 13.77 -4.45
CA ASP A 91 -3.75 13.08 -3.19
C ASP A 91 -3.53 11.57 -3.31
N VAL A 92 -3.72 11.03 -4.52
CA VAL A 92 -3.55 9.62 -4.86
C VAL A 92 -2.80 9.49 -6.17
N ILE A 93 -1.65 8.81 -6.14
CA ILE A 93 -0.87 8.43 -7.32
C ILE A 93 -1.12 6.95 -7.55
N TYR A 94 -1.48 6.55 -8.76
CA TYR A 94 -1.80 5.17 -9.05
C TYR A 94 -1.10 4.66 -10.31
N GLY A 95 -0.85 3.37 -10.35
CA GLY A 95 -0.12 2.75 -11.45
C GLY A 95 -0.65 1.37 -11.84
N ASN A 96 0.00 0.79 -12.83
CA ASN A 96 -0.28 -0.59 -13.24
C ASN A 96 0.15 -1.57 -12.14
N TRP A 97 -0.52 -2.71 -12.08
CA TRP A 97 -0.14 -3.83 -11.24
C TRP A 97 0.08 -5.09 -12.07
N MET A 98 0.76 -6.05 -11.52
CA MET A 98 0.98 -7.34 -12.17
C MET A 98 0.68 -8.49 -11.21
N LEU A 99 -0.25 -9.34 -11.60
CA LEU A 99 -0.50 -10.61 -10.92
C LEU A 99 0.50 -11.65 -11.43
N VAL A 100 1.15 -12.34 -10.50
CA VAL A 100 2.06 -13.45 -10.78
C VAL A 100 1.45 -14.71 -10.21
N PHE A 101 1.11 -15.66 -11.08
CA PHE A 101 0.53 -16.94 -10.68
C PHE A 101 1.61 -17.94 -10.22
N GLU A 102 1.20 -19.00 -9.54
CA GLU A 102 2.11 -20.03 -9.02
C GLU A 102 2.86 -20.78 -10.13
N ASP A 103 2.25 -20.93 -11.30
CA ASP A 103 2.85 -21.54 -12.51
C ASP A 103 3.82 -20.61 -13.25
N GLY A 104 3.98 -19.37 -12.78
CA GLY A 104 4.82 -18.35 -13.38
C GLY A 104 4.13 -17.53 -14.48
N GLU A 105 2.88 -17.81 -14.82
CA GLU A 105 2.12 -16.92 -15.68
C GLU A 105 1.95 -15.55 -15.05
N THR A 106 1.85 -14.51 -15.90
CA THR A 106 1.67 -13.14 -15.43
C THR A 106 0.50 -12.47 -16.12
N ARG A 107 -0.22 -11.64 -15.40
CA ARG A 107 -1.29 -10.80 -15.93
C ARG A 107 -1.13 -9.36 -15.47
N VAL A 108 -1.00 -8.44 -16.42
CA VAL A 108 -0.97 -7.01 -16.11
C VAL A 108 -2.40 -6.49 -15.94
N GLY A 109 -2.65 -5.81 -14.83
CA GLY A 109 -3.82 -4.99 -14.59
C GLY A 109 -3.47 -3.54 -14.90
N PRO A 110 -4.01 -2.98 -16.00
CA PRO A 110 -3.73 -1.60 -16.35
C PRO A 110 -4.42 -0.64 -15.36
N ALA A 111 -3.73 0.41 -15.00
CA ALA A 111 -4.34 1.54 -14.32
C ALA A 111 -5.38 2.22 -15.24
N PRO A 112 -6.48 2.78 -14.71
CA PRO A 112 -7.40 3.56 -15.52
C PRO A 112 -6.69 4.81 -16.07
N LYS A 113 -7.08 5.23 -17.27
CA LYS A 113 -6.59 6.52 -17.81
C LYS A 113 -7.11 7.72 -17.03
N VAL A 114 -8.28 7.57 -16.43
CA VAL A 114 -8.93 8.56 -15.57
C VAL A 114 -9.64 7.80 -14.46
N ALA A 115 -9.32 8.14 -13.23
CA ALA A 115 -10.01 7.64 -12.04
C ALA A 115 -11.25 8.49 -11.80
N ASP A 116 -12.34 8.18 -12.47
CA ASP A 116 -13.61 8.90 -12.34
C ASP A 116 -14.72 8.02 -11.73
N LEU A 117 -15.87 8.61 -11.50
CA LEU A 117 -17.00 7.91 -10.90
C LEU A 117 -17.44 6.71 -11.75
N ALA A 118 -17.37 6.80 -13.08
CA ALA A 118 -17.72 5.69 -13.97
C ALA A 118 -16.79 4.50 -13.77
N TYR A 119 -15.48 4.76 -13.66
CA TYR A 119 -14.51 3.73 -13.34
C TYR A 119 -14.81 3.04 -12.01
N PHE A 120 -15.05 3.81 -10.93
CA PHE A 120 -15.34 3.25 -9.61
C PHE A 120 -16.65 2.47 -9.52
N PHE A 121 -17.57 2.67 -10.45
CA PHE A 121 -18.76 1.82 -10.56
C PHE A 121 -18.49 0.46 -11.19
N ASP A 122 -17.52 0.39 -12.10
CA ASP A 122 -17.25 -0.81 -12.91
C ASP A 122 -16.08 -1.64 -12.35
N ASP A 123 -15.12 -1.01 -11.66
CA ASP A 123 -13.88 -1.67 -11.24
C ASP A 123 -13.32 -1.06 -9.93
N ASN A 124 -12.27 -1.67 -9.40
CA ASN A 124 -11.52 -1.22 -8.24
C ASN A 124 -10.04 -1.05 -8.57
N MET A 125 -9.40 -0.09 -7.94
CA MET A 125 -7.95 0.09 -8.00
C MET A 125 -7.23 -0.87 -7.06
N CYS A 126 -6.11 -1.41 -7.52
CA CYS A 126 -5.24 -2.24 -6.71
C CYS A 126 -4.47 -1.37 -5.70
N HIS A 127 -4.78 -1.49 -4.41
CA HIS A 127 -4.15 -0.66 -3.37
C HIS A 127 -2.62 -0.84 -3.28
N GLN A 128 -2.08 -1.98 -3.71
CA GLN A 128 -0.64 -2.22 -3.77
C GLN A 128 0.07 -1.40 -4.87
N ALA A 129 -0.69 -0.85 -5.81
CA ALA A 129 -0.19 0.02 -6.88
C ALA A 129 -0.60 1.48 -6.69
N MET A 130 -0.84 1.90 -5.46
CA MET A 130 -1.29 3.24 -5.12
C MET A 130 -0.43 3.84 -4.02
N LEU A 131 -0.02 5.09 -4.20
CA LEU A 131 0.52 5.93 -3.13
C LEU A 131 -0.54 6.97 -2.76
N ILE A 132 -0.86 7.05 -1.48
CA ILE A 132 -1.95 7.89 -0.98
C ILE A 132 -1.35 8.87 0.01
N ARG A 133 -1.73 10.15 -0.06
CA ARG A 133 -1.31 11.11 0.95
C ARG A 133 -1.65 10.59 2.34
N THR A 134 -0.63 10.49 3.18
CA THR A 134 -0.74 9.96 4.55
C THR A 134 -1.83 10.69 5.35
N GLU A 135 -1.96 11.99 5.15
CA GLU A 135 -2.98 12.79 5.83
C GLU A 135 -4.40 12.41 5.40
N ALA A 136 -4.61 12.05 4.12
CA ALA A 136 -5.92 11.65 3.63
C ALA A 136 -6.41 10.38 4.33
N VAL A 137 -5.59 9.31 4.33
CA VAL A 137 -5.94 8.04 5.00
C VAL A 137 -5.92 8.12 6.52
N ARG A 138 -5.18 9.06 7.09
CA ARG A 138 -5.21 9.32 8.55
C ARG A 138 -6.51 10.00 8.99
N ASN A 139 -7.00 10.94 8.19
CA ASN A 139 -8.24 11.64 8.47
C ASN A 139 -9.48 10.79 8.19
N ARG A 140 -9.33 9.80 7.33
CA ARG A 140 -10.37 8.83 6.99
C ARG A 140 -9.76 7.42 6.95
N PRO A 141 -9.63 6.75 8.11
CA PRO A 141 -9.14 5.38 8.14
C PRO A 141 -10.14 4.41 7.49
N TYR A 142 -9.63 3.30 6.99
CA TYR A 142 -10.48 2.23 6.44
C TYR A 142 -11.56 1.78 7.43
N ASP A 143 -12.76 1.51 6.93
CA ASP A 143 -13.84 0.91 7.72
C ASP A 143 -13.53 -0.58 8.00
N GLU A 144 -13.11 -0.87 9.22
CA GLU A 144 -12.76 -2.22 9.66
C GLU A 144 -13.96 -3.18 9.75
N SER A 145 -15.19 -2.68 9.63
CA SER A 145 -16.39 -3.52 9.54
C SER A 145 -16.51 -4.21 8.17
N LEU A 146 -15.89 -3.65 7.15
CA LEU A 146 -15.82 -4.20 5.80
C LEU A 146 -14.65 -5.18 5.71
N ARG A 147 -14.96 -6.46 5.49
CA ARG A 147 -13.90 -7.49 5.31
C ARG A 147 -13.22 -7.43 3.95
N ILE A 148 -13.92 -6.95 2.97
CA ILE A 148 -13.53 -6.82 1.56
C ILE A 148 -14.06 -5.47 1.10
N TYR A 149 -13.33 -4.82 0.19
CA TYR A 149 -13.71 -3.55 -0.44
C TYR A 149 -13.69 -2.30 0.46
N ALA A 150 -13.07 -2.31 1.66
CA ALA A 150 -12.88 -1.06 2.40
C ALA A 150 -11.92 -0.11 1.66
N ASP A 151 -10.99 -0.64 0.89
CA ASP A 151 -10.14 0.12 -0.02
C ASP A 151 -10.97 0.79 -1.14
N TRP A 152 -11.85 0.05 -1.80
CA TRP A 152 -12.74 0.62 -2.82
C TRP A 152 -13.65 1.72 -2.25
N GLU A 153 -14.21 1.50 -1.08
CA GLU A 153 -15.04 2.48 -0.36
C GLU A 153 -14.24 3.75 -0.04
N GLU A 154 -12.98 3.59 0.35
CA GLU A 154 -12.07 4.70 0.61
C GLU A 154 -11.78 5.51 -0.66
N TRP A 155 -11.47 4.85 -1.79
CA TRP A 155 -11.19 5.55 -3.05
C TRP A 155 -12.40 6.34 -3.53
N LEU A 156 -13.57 5.75 -3.48
CA LEU A 156 -14.81 6.42 -3.83
C LEU A 156 -15.06 7.63 -2.93
N ALA A 157 -14.83 7.51 -1.64
CA ALA A 157 -15.03 8.61 -0.70
C ALA A 157 -14.01 9.74 -0.92
N LEU A 158 -12.73 9.43 -1.16
CA LEU A 158 -11.71 10.42 -1.51
C LEU A 158 -12.08 11.15 -2.80
N TYR A 159 -12.53 10.43 -3.83
CA TYR A 159 -13.01 11.02 -5.07
C TYR A 159 -14.19 11.97 -4.82
N MET A 160 -15.19 11.56 -4.05
CA MET A 160 -16.36 12.39 -3.72
C MET A 160 -16.00 13.63 -2.89
N GLN A 161 -14.89 13.62 -2.18
CA GLN A 161 -14.34 14.79 -1.48
C GLN A 161 -13.55 15.73 -2.40
N GLY A 162 -13.43 15.40 -3.69
CA GLY A 162 -12.70 16.20 -4.67
C GLY A 162 -11.17 16.02 -4.58
N LYS A 163 -10.71 14.90 -4.01
CA LYS A 163 -9.30 14.55 -3.99
C LYS A 163 -8.78 14.28 -5.39
N VAL A 164 -7.54 14.64 -5.65
CA VAL A 164 -6.89 14.55 -6.96
C VAL A 164 -6.23 13.18 -7.13
N PHE A 165 -6.59 12.49 -8.20
CA PHE A 165 -6.02 11.20 -8.62
C PHE A 165 -5.18 11.41 -9.89
N GLU A 166 -3.94 10.90 -9.88
CA GLU A 166 -2.97 11.00 -10.97
C GLU A 166 -2.41 9.63 -11.35
#